data_6b54f0db5eb8da663ab5879fe32a92cd
#
_entry.id   6b54f0db5eb8da663ab5879fe32a92cd
#
_cell.length_a   1.000
_cell.length_b   1.000
_cell.length_c   1.000
_cell.angle_alpha   90.00
_cell.angle_beta   90.00
_cell.angle_gamma   90.00
#
_symmetry.space_group_name_H-M   'P 1'
#
loop_
_entity.id
_entity.type
_entity.pdbx_description
1 polymer ?
#
loop_
_entity_poly.entity_id
_entity_poly.type
_entity_poly.pdbx_seq_one_letter_code
_entity_poly.pdbx_strand_id
1 'polypeptide(L)'
;KCSGVIASDLDYHLPWQNQPKYLGLIPNPINLDKLDYLPMEIVDTVEIFHGINRESYFKKGNDFFEKALTIIQQKYPEKVTVTVTENVPYAEYINRYNRAHIILDQLYGHDQGYNALEAMAKGKVVFTNASALFEKHYDVKERVAVNALPDVDYLVAELSALIENPQTIMTIGKNARAFIEREHHYLKIAEKYLKFWSE
;
A
#
# COMPACT_ATOMS: atom_id res chain seq x y z
N LYS A 1 -12.01 28.21 16.07
CA LYS A 1 -10.87 27.71 16.89
C LYS A 1 -11.05 26.20 17.03
N CYS A 2 -10.05 25.38 16.67
CA CYS A 2 -10.09 23.94 16.95
C CYS A 2 -9.55 23.67 18.36
N SER A 3 -10.11 22.66 19.03
CA SER A 3 -9.68 22.21 20.37
C SER A 3 -8.40 21.36 20.29
N GLY A 4 -8.26 20.56 19.23
CA GLY A 4 -7.11 19.73 19.00
C GLY A 4 -6.95 19.33 17.53
N VAL A 5 -5.83 18.65 17.22
CA VAL A 5 -5.47 18.13 15.89
C VAL A 5 -5.12 16.65 16.03
N ILE A 6 -5.72 15.81 15.21
CA ILE A 6 -5.42 14.38 15.08
C ILE A 6 -4.83 14.15 13.70
N ALA A 7 -3.69 13.45 13.61
CA ALA A 7 -3.13 13.00 12.35
C ALA A 7 -3.77 11.69 11.91
N SER A 8 -3.91 11.50 10.60
CA SER A 8 -4.46 10.28 9.99
C SER A 8 -3.41 9.28 9.54
N ASP A 9 -2.15 9.71 9.46
CA ASP A 9 -1.01 8.94 8.98
C ASP A 9 0.30 9.54 9.47
N LEU A 10 1.41 8.87 9.22
CA LEU A 10 2.75 9.31 9.64
C LEU A 10 3.20 10.59 8.95
N ASP A 11 2.78 10.86 7.72
CA ASP A 11 3.15 12.08 7.00
C ASP A 11 2.61 13.34 7.68
N TYR A 12 1.44 13.24 8.32
CA TYR A 12 0.89 14.31 9.16
C TYR A 12 1.32 14.21 10.62
N HIS A 13 1.58 13.01 11.16
CA HIS A 13 2.05 12.83 12.54
C HIS A 13 3.39 13.53 12.78
N LEU A 14 4.37 13.28 11.92
CA LEU A 14 5.73 13.75 12.12
C LEU A 14 5.86 15.28 12.30
N PRO A 15 5.23 16.13 11.46
CA PRO A 15 5.32 17.58 11.64
C PRO A 15 4.50 18.11 12.83
N TRP A 16 3.49 17.36 13.30
CA TRP A 16 2.59 17.80 14.36
C TRP A 16 2.91 17.27 15.76
N GLN A 17 3.69 16.20 15.90
CA GLN A 17 3.90 15.46 17.16
C GLN A 17 4.37 16.35 18.35
N ASN A 18 5.01 17.50 18.09
CA ASN A 18 5.49 18.41 19.11
C ASN A 18 4.63 19.68 19.24
N GLN A 19 3.48 19.76 18.59
CA GLN A 19 2.61 20.94 18.65
C GLN A 19 1.68 20.90 19.87
N PRO A 20 1.39 22.04 20.54
CA PRO A 20 0.63 22.07 21.80
C PRO A 20 -0.79 21.51 21.71
N LYS A 21 -1.39 21.50 20.53
CA LYS A 21 -2.75 20.99 20.31
C LYS A 21 -2.79 19.63 19.65
N TYR A 22 -1.66 18.97 19.49
CA TYR A 22 -1.61 17.67 18.89
C TYR A 22 -2.12 16.60 19.86
N LEU A 23 -3.12 15.84 19.46
CA LEU A 23 -3.76 14.81 20.27
C LEU A 23 -3.23 13.40 19.98
N GLY A 24 -2.61 13.19 18.81
CA GLY A 24 -2.05 11.90 18.42
C GLY A 24 -2.43 11.49 16.99
N LEU A 25 -2.06 10.24 16.64
CA LEU A 25 -2.39 9.64 15.37
C LEU A 25 -3.54 8.65 15.54
N ILE A 26 -4.56 8.78 14.70
CA ILE A 26 -5.61 7.78 14.49
C ILE A 26 -5.58 7.40 13.00
N PRO A 27 -5.22 6.16 12.66
CA PRO A 27 -5.02 5.76 11.27
C PRO A 27 -6.27 5.90 10.40
N ASN A 28 -6.08 6.03 9.09
CA ASN A 28 -7.16 6.04 8.12
C ASN A 28 -8.03 4.78 8.22
N PRO A 29 -9.37 4.89 8.31
CA PRO A 29 -10.25 3.72 8.45
C PRO A 29 -10.47 3.01 7.12
N ILE A 30 -10.50 1.67 7.15
CA ILE A 30 -10.89 0.82 6.02
C ILE A 30 -12.17 0.08 6.37
N ASN A 31 -13.20 0.24 5.53
CA ASN A 31 -14.47 -0.47 5.70
C ASN A 31 -14.34 -1.89 5.13
N LEU A 32 -14.02 -2.84 6.01
CA LEU A 32 -13.81 -4.24 5.65
C LEU A 32 -15.10 -4.99 5.32
N ASP A 33 -16.27 -4.44 5.66
CA ASP A 33 -17.57 -5.01 5.26
C ASP A 33 -17.88 -4.77 3.77
N LYS A 34 -17.16 -3.82 3.15
CA LYS A 34 -17.29 -3.47 1.72
C LYS A 34 -16.11 -3.92 0.86
N LEU A 35 -15.08 -4.51 1.48
CA LEU A 35 -13.86 -4.94 0.78
C LEU A 35 -13.60 -6.41 1.04
N ASP A 36 -13.95 -7.24 0.07
CA ASP A 36 -13.69 -8.67 0.13
C ASP A 36 -12.20 -8.96 0.18
N TYR A 37 -11.83 -9.91 1.02
CA TYR A 37 -10.52 -10.54 0.94
C TYR A 37 -10.47 -11.41 -0.32
N LEU A 38 -9.49 -11.18 -1.17
CA LEU A 38 -9.26 -11.91 -2.40
C LEU A 38 -7.97 -12.74 -2.26
N PRO A 39 -8.04 -13.96 -1.68
CA PRO A 39 -6.86 -14.79 -1.53
C PRO A 39 -6.22 -15.04 -2.89
N MET A 40 -4.91 -14.88 -2.95
CA MET A 40 -4.17 -15.02 -4.20
C MET A 40 -3.81 -16.48 -4.45
N GLU A 41 -4.04 -16.93 -5.69
CA GLU A 41 -3.53 -18.17 -6.23
C GLU A 41 -2.69 -17.82 -7.45
N ILE A 42 -1.39 -18.10 -7.39
CA ILE A 42 -0.46 -17.86 -8.50
C ILE A 42 -0.17 -19.21 -9.15
N VAL A 43 -0.78 -19.44 -10.30
CA VAL A 43 -0.64 -20.72 -11.02
C VAL A 43 0.48 -20.62 -12.07
N ASP A 44 0.41 -19.64 -12.96
CA ASP A 44 1.31 -19.54 -14.11
C ASP A 44 2.11 -18.23 -14.14
N THR A 45 1.45 -17.10 -13.91
CA THR A 45 2.07 -15.77 -14.03
C THR A 45 1.74 -14.86 -12.86
N VAL A 46 2.68 -13.99 -12.51
CA VAL A 46 2.48 -12.91 -11.53
C VAL A 46 1.87 -11.71 -12.24
N GLU A 47 0.66 -11.30 -11.83
CA GLU A 47 0.02 -10.08 -12.33
C GLU A 47 0.46 -8.87 -11.52
N ILE A 48 1.08 -7.89 -12.18
CA ILE A 48 1.54 -6.63 -11.61
C ILE A 48 0.68 -5.49 -12.17
N PHE A 49 0.11 -4.68 -11.29
CA PHE A 49 -0.71 -3.54 -11.65
C PHE A 49 -0.06 -2.22 -11.26
N HIS A 50 -0.08 -1.26 -12.18
CA HIS A 50 0.37 0.11 -11.94
C HIS A 50 -0.66 1.10 -12.49
N GLY A 51 -1.33 1.81 -11.56
CA GLY A 51 -2.30 2.85 -11.87
C GLY A 51 -1.65 4.24 -11.84
N ILE A 52 -1.62 4.93 -12.97
CA ILE A 52 -0.98 6.24 -13.11
C ILE A 52 -2.03 7.35 -13.06
N ASN A 53 -1.84 8.28 -12.13
CA ASN A 53 -2.45 9.60 -12.16
C ASN A 53 -1.38 10.63 -12.56
N ARG A 54 -1.53 11.24 -13.75
CA ARG A 54 -0.54 12.19 -14.27
C ARG A 54 -0.36 13.45 -13.42
N GLU A 55 -1.37 13.88 -12.69
CA GLU A 55 -1.26 15.05 -11.81
C GLU A 55 -0.32 14.80 -10.62
N SER A 56 -0.16 13.54 -10.21
CA SER A 56 0.74 13.13 -9.13
C SER A 56 1.93 12.28 -9.60
N TYR A 57 2.22 12.28 -10.90
CA TYR A 57 3.19 11.38 -11.53
C TYR A 57 4.54 11.35 -10.83
N PHE A 58 5.23 12.49 -10.73
CA PHE A 58 6.53 12.57 -10.07
C PHE A 58 6.42 12.49 -8.54
N LYS A 59 5.33 13.00 -7.97
CA LYS A 59 5.08 12.92 -6.52
C LYS A 59 4.97 11.48 -6.04
N LYS A 60 4.49 10.57 -6.88
CA LYS A 60 4.39 9.14 -6.58
C LYS A 60 5.61 8.33 -7.03
N GLY A 61 6.53 8.92 -7.81
CA GLY A 61 7.72 8.24 -8.34
C GLY A 61 7.39 7.25 -9.46
N ASN A 62 6.35 7.52 -10.25
CA ASN A 62 5.91 6.63 -11.32
C ASN A 62 7.00 6.38 -12.39
N ASP A 63 7.88 7.35 -12.61
CA ASP A 63 9.01 7.23 -13.54
C ASP A 63 10.02 6.12 -13.13
N PHE A 64 10.20 5.87 -11.84
CA PHE A 64 11.00 4.75 -11.35
C PHE A 64 10.26 3.42 -11.57
N PHE A 65 8.97 3.38 -11.28
CA PHE A 65 8.15 2.18 -11.50
C PHE A 65 8.09 1.79 -12.98
N GLU A 66 7.87 2.73 -13.89
CA GLU A 66 7.82 2.45 -15.33
C GLU A 66 9.15 1.88 -15.85
N LYS A 67 10.30 2.44 -15.40
CA LYS A 67 11.63 1.90 -15.74
C LYS A 67 11.82 0.49 -15.19
N ALA A 68 11.48 0.25 -13.93
CA ALA A 68 11.60 -1.07 -13.30
C ALA A 68 10.70 -2.10 -14.01
N LEU A 69 9.45 -1.75 -14.34
CA LEU A 69 8.52 -2.62 -15.06
C LEU A 69 9.02 -2.99 -16.46
N THR A 70 9.65 -2.04 -17.16
CA THR A 70 10.26 -2.31 -18.48
C THR A 70 11.34 -3.39 -18.38
N ILE A 71 12.21 -3.32 -17.36
CA ILE A 71 13.25 -4.31 -17.12
C ILE A 71 12.64 -5.67 -16.73
N ILE A 72 11.64 -5.66 -15.85
CA ILE A 72 10.97 -6.89 -15.39
C ILE A 72 10.27 -7.62 -16.52
N GLN A 73 9.57 -6.92 -17.41
CA GLN A 73 8.92 -7.54 -18.57
C GLN A 73 9.94 -8.19 -19.53
N GLN A 74 11.11 -7.56 -19.72
CA GLN A 74 12.19 -8.13 -20.54
C GLN A 74 12.85 -9.35 -19.87
N LYS A 75 13.01 -9.30 -18.54
CA LYS A 75 13.68 -10.37 -17.78
C LYS A 75 12.78 -11.60 -17.59
N TYR A 76 11.47 -11.41 -17.48
CA TYR A 76 10.52 -12.49 -17.15
C TYR A 76 9.30 -12.53 -18.10
N PRO A 77 9.49 -12.57 -19.44
CA PRO A 77 8.40 -12.42 -20.41
C PRO A 77 7.28 -13.45 -20.23
N GLU A 78 7.62 -14.68 -19.77
CA GLU A 78 6.66 -15.78 -19.60
C GLU A 78 6.11 -15.89 -18.16
N LYS A 79 6.66 -15.12 -17.20
CA LYS A 79 6.32 -15.22 -15.78
C LYS A 79 5.54 -14.05 -15.23
N VAL A 80 5.41 -12.95 -15.99
CA VAL A 80 4.73 -11.75 -15.54
C VAL A 80 3.75 -11.21 -16.56
N THR A 81 2.63 -10.72 -16.07
CA THR A 81 1.72 -9.86 -16.82
C THR A 81 1.71 -8.49 -16.16
N VAL A 82 2.15 -7.47 -16.89
CA VAL A 82 2.16 -6.09 -16.39
C VAL A 82 0.99 -5.32 -16.99
N THR A 83 0.14 -4.78 -16.14
CA THR A 83 -0.99 -3.94 -16.50
C THR A 83 -0.75 -2.52 -16.01
N VAL A 84 -0.49 -1.61 -16.93
CA VAL A 84 -0.45 -0.17 -16.65
C VAL A 84 -1.76 0.47 -17.06
N THR A 85 -2.34 1.30 -16.21
CA THR A 85 -3.58 2.02 -16.51
C THR A 85 -3.42 3.51 -16.28
N GLU A 86 -4.01 4.29 -17.18
CA GLU A 86 -4.05 5.74 -17.10
C GLU A 86 -5.40 6.23 -17.62
N ASN A 87 -6.09 7.06 -16.86
CA ASN A 87 -7.36 7.69 -17.24
C ASN A 87 -8.43 6.71 -17.76
N VAL A 88 -8.46 5.48 -17.21
CA VAL A 88 -9.50 4.50 -17.55
C VAL A 88 -10.74 4.69 -16.66
N PRO A 89 -11.95 4.28 -17.11
CA PRO A 89 -13.15 4.26 -16.28
C PRO A 89 -12.93 3.43 -14.99
N TYR A 90 -13.54 3.87 -13.88
CA TYR A 90 -13.35 3.21 -12.58
C TYR A 90 -13.67 1.70 -12.60
N ALA A 91 -14.71 1.29 -13.31
CA ALA A 91 -15.08 -0.13 -13.41
C ALA A 91 -13.98 -0.98 -14.08
N GLU A 92 -13.30 -0.43 -15.08
CA GLU A 92 -12.17 -1.07 -15.73
C GLU A 92 -10.93 -1.08 -14.81
N TYR A 93 -10.64 0.05 -14.16
CA TYR A 93 -9.57 0.19 -13.18
C TYR A 93 -9.69 -0.88 -12.09
N ILE A 94 -10.84 -0.95 -11.43
CA ILE A 94 -11.05 -1.85 -10.29
C ILE A 94 -11.02 -3.33 -10.69
N ASN A 95 -11.46 -3.67 -11.90
CA ASN A 95 -11.37 -5.04 -12.41
C ASN A 95 -9.91 -5.48 -12.57
N ARG A 96 -9.08 -4.65 -13.21
CA ARG A 96 -7.64 -4.91 -13.38
C ARG A 96 -6.91 -4.94 -12.03
N TYR A 97 -7.22 -3.99 -11.15
CA TYR A 97 -6.69 -3.91 -9.79
C TYR A 97 -7.01 -5.17 -8.96
N ASN A 98 -8.24 -5.69 -9.05
CA ASN A 98 -8.65 -6.87 -8.29
C ASN A 98 -7.93 -8.15 -8.74
N ARG A 99 -7.56 -8.25 -10.02
CA ARG A 99 -6.83 -9.40 -10.57
C ARG A 99 -5.35 -9.41 -10.17
N ALA A 100 -4.77 -8.26 -9.92
CA ALA A 100 -3.34 -8.14 -9.65
C ALA A 100 -2.93 -8.86 -8.36
N HIS A 101 -1.72 -9.40 -8.36
CA HIS A 101 -1.02 -9.92 -7.19
C HIS A 101 -0.20 -8.85 -6.51
N ILE A 102 0.45 -7.98 -7.31
CA ILE A 102 1.31 -6.89 -6.86
C ILE A 102 0.77 -5.56 -7.38
N ILE A 103 0.67 -4.57 -6.50
CA ILE A 103 0.27 -3.19 -6.80
C ILE A 103 1.46 -2.25 -6.59
N LEU A 104 1.76 -1.40 -7.57
CA LEU A 104 2.75 -0.33 -7.42
C LEU A 104 2.01 0.98 -7.12
N ASP A 105 2.21 1.54 -5.91
CA ASP A 105 1.45 2.72 -5.45
C ASP A 105 2.29 4.00 -5.39
N GLN A 106 3.31 4.06 -4.53
CA GLN A 106 4.11 5.28 -4.36
C GLN A 106 5.49 5.02 -3.74
N LEU A 107 6.45 5.93 -3.99
CA LEU A 107 7.81 5.89 -3.45
C LEU A 107 8.04 6.89 -2.32
N TYR A 108 7.32 8.01 -2.34
CA TYR A 108 7.55 9.13 -1.42
C TYR A 108 6.43 9.24 -0.40
N GLY A 109 6.82 9.28 0.88
CA GLY A 109 5.94 9.36 2.05
C GLY A 109 6.51 8.56 3.21
N HIS A 110 5.74 8.45 4.28
CA HIS A 110 6.09 7.68 5.48
C HIS A 110 5.05 6.61 5.80
N ASP A 111 3.89 6.67 5.18
CA ASP A 111 2.75 5.78 5.42
C ASP A 111 2.00 5.46 4.12
N GLN A 112 0.96 4.63 4.20
CA GLN A 112 0.17 4.19 3.06
C GLN A 112 -1.04 5.10 2.84
N GLY A 113 -1.29 5.45 1.58
CA GLY A 113 -2.55 6.08 1.16
C GLY A 113 -3.69 5.05 1.01
N TYR A 114 -4.93 5.54 0.85
CA TYR A 114 -6.12 4.68 0.71
C TYR A 114 -6.00 3.62 -0.38
N ASN A 115 -5.40 3.94 -1.52
CA ASN A 115 -5.20 2.97 -2.60
C ASN A 115 -4.35 1.76 -2.16
N ALA A 116 -3.27 2.02 -1.41
CA ALA A 116 -2.43 0.97 -0.84
C ALA A 116 -3.17 0.18 0.27
N LEU A 117 -3.86 0.88 1.19
CA LEU A 117 -4.61 0.26 2.28
C LEU A 117 -5.74 -0.65 1.76
N GLU A 118 -6.46 -0.24 0.73
CA GLU A 118 -7.49 -1.07 0.09
C GLU A 118 -6.91 -2.29 -0.61
N ALA A 119 -5.73 -2.17 -1.27
CA ALA A 119 -5.03 -3.31 -1.85
C ALA A 119 -4.59 -4.31 -0.77
N MET A 120 -4.01 -3.81 0.31
CA MET A 120 -3.61 -4.61 1.48
C MET A 120 -4.82 -5.31 2.11
N ALA A 121 -5.97 -4.62 2.23
CA ALA A 121 -7.23 -5.19 2.71
C ALA A 121 -7.71 -6.35 1.82
N LYS A 122 -7.49 -6.28 0.51
CA LYS A 122 -7.79 -7.35 -0.44
C LYS A 122 -6.75 -8.47 -0.44
N GLY A 123 -5.67 -8.34 0.34
CA GLY A 123 -4.59 -9.33 0.42
C GLY A 123 -3.57 -9.21 -0.70
N LYS A 124 -3.41 -8.04 -1.33
CA LYS A 124 -2.40 -7.80 -2.37
C LYS A 124 -1.05 -7.41 -1.76
N VAL A 125 0.04 -7.70 -2.46
CA VAL A 125 1.35 -7.12 -2.15
C VAL A 125 1.41 -5.71 -2.71
N VAL A 126 1.80 -4.74 -1.90
CA VAL A 126 1.88 -3.35 -2.33
C VAL A 126 3.30 -2.81 -2.20
N PHE A 127 3.81 -2.20 -3.26
CA PHE A 127 5.00 -1.37 -3.25
C PHE A 127 4.60 0.04 -2.84
N THR A 128 4.91 0.41 -1.62
CA THR A 128 4.50 1.66 -0.98
C THR A 128 5.50 2.05 0.11
N ASN A 129 5.15 2.97 0.99
CA ASN A 129 6.03 3.35 2.10
C ASN A 129 5.84 2.39 3.28
N ALA A 130 6.84 1.57 3.56
CA ALA A 130 6.88 0.60 4.65
C ALA A 130 8.29 0.57 5.29
N SER A 131 8.77 1.76 5.67
CA SER A 131 10.10 1.96 6.24
C SER A 131 10.20 1.45 7.69
N ALA A 132 11.42 1.41 8.23
CA ALA A 132 11.65 1.10 9.64
C ALA A 132 10.87 2.01 10.62
N LEU A 133 10.56 3.25 10.21
CA LEU A 133 9.70 4.15 10.99
C LEU A 133 8.26 3.63 11.05
N PHE A 134 7.70 3.21 9.91
CA PHE A 134 6.39 2.59 9.82
C PHE A 134 6.33 1.30 10.65
N GLU A 135 7.30 0.40 10.46
CA GLU A 135 7.37 -0.87 11.20
C GLU A 135 7.42 -0.65 12.71
N LYS A 136 8.22 0.32 13.16
CA LYS A 136 8.31 0.70 14.57
C LYS A 136 7.01 1.29 15.11
N HIS A 137 6.35 2.15 14.34
CA HIS A 137 5.14 2.84 14.78
C HIS A 137 3.98 1.86 15.01
N TYR A 138 3.78 0.95 14.06
CA TYR A 138 2.69 -0.03 14.10
C TYR A 138 3.09 -1.38 14.73
N ASP A 139 4.29 -1.49 15.31
CA ASP A 139 4.84 -2.73 15.85
C ASP A 139 4.73 -3.92 14.87
N VAL A 140 5.09 -3.67 13.61
CA VAL A 140 5.03 -4.65 12.54
C VAL A 140 6.17 -5.64 12.70
N LYS A 141 5.86 -6.94 12.83
CA LYS A 141 6.85 -8.02 12.96
C LYS A 141 7.03 -8.79 11.66
N GLU A 142 5.96 -8.90 10.90
CA GLU A 142 5.91 -9.64 9.64
C GLU A 142 5.84 -8.67 8.46
N ARG A 143 6.46 -9.01 7.37
CA ARG A 143 6.41 -8.17 6.16
C ARG A 143 4.97 -8.06 5.65
N VAL A 144 4.41 -6.85 5.63
CA VAL A 144 3.03 -6.53 5.22
C VAL A 144 2.95 -5.77 3.89
N ALA A 145 4.06 -5.19 3.47
CA ALA A 145 4.20 -4.45 2.21
C ALA A 145 5.67 -4.47 1.76
N VAL A 146 5.97 -3.96 0.60
CA VAL A 146 7.33 -3.71 0.12
C VAL A 146 7.63 -2.24 0.30
N ASN A 147 8.69 -1.91 1.06
CA ASN A 147 9.16 -0.54 1.19
C ASN A 147 9.75 -0.07 -0.13
N ALA A 148 9.00 0.67 -0.91
CA ALA A 148 9.42 1.14 -2.22
C ALA A 148 10.36 2.34 -2.09
N LEU A 149 11.51 2.27 -2.75
CA LEU A 149 12.54 3.31 -2.76
C LEU A 149 12.71 3.88 -4.18
N PRO A 150 13.13 5.15 -4.33
CA PRO A 150 13.40 5.78 -5.63
C PRO A 150 14.74 5.29 -6.22
N ASP A 151 14.84 3.98 -6.41
CA ASP A 151 15.99 3.27 -6.95
C ASP A 151 15.49 2.14 -7.86
N VAL A 152 15.77 2.23 -9.15
CA VAL A 152 15.29 1.29 -10.16
C VAL A 152 15.87 -0.11 -9.93
N ASP A 153 17.15 -0.21 -9.61
CA ASP A 153 17.82 -1.51 -9.41
C ASP A 153 17.26 -2.22 -8.17
N TYR A 154 17.01 -1.48 -7.10
CA TYR A 154 16.33 -1.98 -5.92
C TYR A 154 14.91 -2.47 -6.23
N LEU A 155 14.10 -1.69 -6.95
CA LEU A 155 12.74 -2.09 -7.34
C LEU A 155 12.74 -3.36 -8.21
N VAL A 156 13.69 -3.45 -9.14
CA VAL A 156 13.88 -4.65 -9.99
C VAL A 156 14.29 -5.85 -9.16
N ALA A 157 15.18 -5.69 -8.17
CA ALA A 157 15.60 -6.78 -7.29
C ALA A 157 14.43 -7.30 -6.44
N GLU A 158 13.63 -6.42 -5.83
CA GLU A 158 12.45 -6.77 -5.04
C GLU A 158 11.37 -7.47 -5.87
N LEU A 159 11.05 -6.93 -7.06
CA LEU A 159 10.11 -7.55 -7.98
C LEU A 159 10.60 -8.93 -8.45
N SER A 160 11.90 -9.05 -8.79
CA SER A 160 12.50 -10.32 -9.20
C SER A 160 12.40 -11.39 -8.11
N ALA A 161 12.72 -11.03 -6.86
CA ALA A 161 12.64 -11.95 -5.72
C ALA A 161 11.20 -12.47 -5.49
N LEU A 162 10.18 -11.62 -5.68
CA LEU A 162 8.77 -12.00 -5.57
C LEU A 162 8.34 -12.91 -6.73
N ILE A 163 8.74 -12.60 -7.97
CA ILE A 163 8.43 -13.39 -9.17
C ILE A 163 9.07 -14.78 -9.10
N GLU A 164 10.30 -14.85 -8.60
CA GLU A 164 11.04 -16.11 -8.44
C GLU A 164 10.52 -16.95 -7.26
N ASN A 165 9.84 -16.32 -6.29
CA ASN A 165 9.24 -17.01 -5.14
C ASN A 165 7.79 -16.55 -4.89
N PRO A 166 6.82 -17.03 -5.68
CA PRO A 166 5.42 -16.65 -5.56
C PRO A 166 4.79 -16.92 -4.18
N GLN A 167 5.30 -17.90 -3.44
CA GLN A 167 4.85 -18.20 -2.08
C GLN A 167 5.06 -17.00 -1.13
N THR A 168 6.10 -16.20 -1.37
CA THR A 168 6.35 -14.97 -0.62
C THR A 168 5.26 -13.92 -0.88
N ILE A 169 4.73 -13.82 -2.12
CA ILE A 169 3.61 -12.93 -2.46
C ILE A 169 2.38 -13.29 -1.63
N MET A 170 2.03 -14.58 -1.56
CA MET A 170 0.86 -15.05 -0.79
C MET A 170 1.04 -14.77 0.72
N THR A 171 2.25 -14.98 1.24
CA THR A 171 2.56 -14.73 2.65
C THR A 171 2.43 -13.24 3.00
N ILE A 172 3.03 -12.35 2.20
CA ILE A 172 2.93 -10.89 2.41
C ILE A 172 1.48 -10.44 2.28
N GLY A 173 0.73 -10.92 1.29
CA GLY A 173 -0.68 -10.55 1.11
C GLY A 173 -1.55 -10.96 2.30
N LYS A 174 -1.34 -12.14 2.87
CA LYS A 174 -2.02 -12.58 4.10
C LYS A 174 -1.67 -11.68 5.29
N ASN A 175 -0.38 -11.35 5.45
CA ASN A 175 0.09 -10.47 6.51
C ASN A 175 -0.47 -9.04 6.34
N ALA A 176 -0.54 -8.55 5.10
CA ALA A 176 -1.14 -7.26 4.76
C ALA A 176 -2.60 -7.19 5.21
N ARG A 177 -3.41 -8.21 4.89
CA ARG A 177 -4.81 -8.28 5.34
C ARG A 177 -4.91 -8.28 6.86
N ALA A 178 -4.12 -9.07 7.55
CA ALA A 178 -4.11 -9.13 9.02
C ALA A 178 -3.71 -7.78 9.65
N PHE A 179 -2.76 -7.07 9.04
CA PHE A 179 -2.36 -5.71 9.45
C PHE A 179 -3.54 -4.74 9.35
N ILE A 180 -4.26 -4.72 8.21
CA ILE A 180 -5.43 -3.84 8.02
C ILE A 180 -6.54 -4.15 9.04
N GLU A 181 -6.80 -5.42 9.32
CA GLU A 181 -7.79 -5.85 10.32
C GLU A 181 -7.41 -5.39 11.73
N ARG A 182 -6.10 -5.37 12.04
CA ARG A 182 -5.59 -4.95 13.33
C ARG A 182 -5.61 -3.44 13.50
N GLU A 183 -5.08 -2.68 12.53
CA GLU A 183 -4.79 -1.26 12.68
C GLU A 183 -5.81 -0.32 12.02
N HIS A 184 -6.46 -0.74 10.92
CA HIS A 184 -7.27 0.13 10.07
C HIS A 184 -8.76 -0.24 10.04
N HIS A 185 -9.20 -1.21 10.85
CA HIS A 185 -10.61 -1.62 10.88
C HIS A 185 -11.49 -0.44 11.32
N TYR A 186 -12.44 -0.03 10.46
CA TYR A 186 -13.21 1.20 10.63
C TYR A 186 -13.93 1.32 11.99
N LEU A 187 -14.45 0.22 12.56
CA LEU A 187 -15.08 0.24 13.89
C LEU A 187 -14.07 0.55 14.99
N LYS A 188 -12.88 -0.06 14.96
CA LYS A 188 -11.81 0.23 15.91
C LYS A 188 -11.33 1.68 15.81
N ILE A 189 -11.28 2.21 14.59
CA ILE A 189 -10.93 3.61 14.35
C ILE A 189 -12.02 4.54 14.89
N ALA A 190 -13.30 4.23 14.64
CA ALA A 190 -14.42 5.01 15.20
C ALA A 190 -14.38 5.03 16.76
N GLU A 191 -14.09 3.90 17.40
CA GLU A 191 -13.92 3.84 18.87
C GLU A 191 -12.79 4.74 19.37
N LYS A 192 -11.65 4.80 18.65
CA LYS A 192 -10.54 5.70 18.98
C LYS A 192 -11.00 7.18 18.91
N TYR A 193 -11.75 7.59 17.89
CA TYR A 193 -12.28 8.95 17.77
C TYR A 193 -13.29 9.26 18.89
N LEU A 194 -14.18 8.34 19.22
CA LEU A 194 -15.16 8.53 20.30
C LEU A 194 -14.50 8.79 21.66
N LYS A 195 -13.38 8.15 21.95
CA LYS A 195 -12.61 8.41 23.18
C LYS A 195 -12.13 9.87 23.24
N PHE A 196 -11.57 10.41 22.14
CA PHE A 196 -11.13 11.80 22.10
C PHE A 196 -12.26 12.83 22.21
N TRP A 197 -13.49 12.45 21.81
CA TRP A 197 -14.64 13.36 21.87
C TRP A 197 -15.38 13.31 23.21
N SER A 198 -15.15 12.28 24.01
CA SER A 198 -15.74 12.12 25.33
C SER A 198 -14.86 12.65 26.49
N GLU A 199 -13.62 13.01 26.22
CA GLU A 199 -12.69 13.71 27.12
C GLU A 199 -12.76 15.23 26.91
#